data_ddfa11b42e3a9a16962243418db8c560
#
_entry.id   ddfa11b42e3a9a16962243418db8c560
#
_cell.length_a   1.000
_cell.length_b   1.000
_cell.length_c   1.000
_cell.angle_alpha   90.00
_cell.angle_beta   90.00
_cell.angle_gamma   90.00
#
_symmetry.space_group_name_H-M   'P 1'
#
loop_
_entity.id
_entity.type
_entity.pdbx_description
1 polymer ?
#
loop_
_entity_poly.entity_id
_entity_poly.type
_entity_poly.pdbx_seq_one_letter_code
_entity_poly.pdbx_strand_id
1 'polypeptide(L)'
;MDWERPLTIYDEVPHIDYTFRLADGSITTWDDVYSQRTLGIAECLEIASDNPQCVYGELRNPQDRWPNGYSYEALQAPIGYLPFALADIVTIDEQGDHYSQIRQLRFVNVGLWLLFAAAWTLLIVQVTSHRLAAAAASTIVALNPLLFDRFTYVTNDGPAIIASTATSAWLIFGLRHRTLSWPRTIIPALAIGTIVGLLKPTALIVLLPILLAGWASARFADSRRPPMRWWLSVILIGAAGAVASFAYSAYIEARSSLDFHTVLSVILPRGPLGLADASVLRLEDISELVTGSGARNDAVTFEWGLRSPTVWVLGFAVLGAAAFLVSLTLRSAAFDRIPALDARVLGISVVVGFIAVLIAHPALHYVRGEFLMPFTSGRFQAPLIPLAGLVVLPAFLRFRGWAWAAIVGGLLVAAFAS
;
A
#
# COMPACT_ATOMS: atom_id res chain seq x y z
N MET A 1 7.05 16.81 -1.30
CA MET A 1 6.30 16.07 -2.35
C MET A 1 6.38 16.89 -3.62
N ASP A 2 6.88 16.28 -4.68
CA ASP A 2 6.90 16.94 -5.99
C ASP A 2 5.54 16.72 -6.68
N TRP A 3 4.72 17.76 -6.67
CA TRP A 3 3.36 17.71 -7.21
C TRP A 3 3.32 17.90 -8.73
N GLU A 4 4.43 18.37 -9.30
CA GLU A 4 4.58 18.73 -10.72
C GLU A 4 5.27 17.63 -11.52
N ARG A 5 5.63 16.52 -10.86
CA ARG A 5 6.28 15.41 -11.56
C ARG A 5 5.32 14.77 -12.58
N PRO A 6 5.87 14.21 -13.66
CA PRO A 6 5.09 13.52 -14.68
C PRO A 6 4.25 12.38 -14.09
N LEU A 7 3.20 11.97 -14.82
CA LEU A 7 2.43 10.79 -14.48
C LEU A 7 3.28 9.53 -14.62
N THR A 8 3.02 8.56 -13.75
CA THR A 8 3.63 7.24 -13.93
C THR A 8 3.02 6.55 -15.13
N ILE A 9 3.86 5.96 -15.98
CA ILE A 9 3.46 5.29 -17.22
C ILE A 9 2.50 4.12 -16.96
N TYR A 10 2.57 3.51 -15.78
CA TYR A 10 1.98 2.19 -15.58
C TYR A 10 0.66 2.16 -14.82
N ASP A 11 0.37 3.12 -13.94
CA ASP A 11 -0.73 2.89 -13.02
C ASP A 11 -1.54 4.15 -12.63
N GLU A 12 -0.98 5.36 -12.72
CA GLU A 12 -1.69 6.55 -12.26
C GLU A 12 -2.83 6.95 -13.19
N VAL A 13 -2.67 6.74 -14.49
CA VAL A 13 -3.65 7.13 -15.51
C VAL A 13 -4.98 6.41 -15.36
N PRO A 14 -5.04 5.06 -15.22
CA PRO A 14 -6.30 4.37 -14.97
C PRO A 14 -6.96 4.77 -13.65
N HIS A 15 -6.19 5.08 -12.61
CA HIS A 15 -6.72 5.58 -11.36
C HIS A 15 -7.32 7.00 -11.49
N ILE A 16 -6.72 7.85 -12.31
CA ILE A 16 -7.26 9.17 -12.66
C ILE A 16 -8.55 9.04 -13.44
N ASP A 17 -8.60 8.16 -14.46
CA ASP A 17 -9.82 7.90 -15.22
C ASP A 17 -10.97 7.45 -14.33
N TYR A 18 -10.69 6.50 -13.43
CA TYR A 18 -11.67 6.05 -12.44
C TYR A 18 -12.17 7.20 -11.56
N THR A 19 -11.24 8.06 -11.11
CA THR A 19 -11.56 9.23 -10.28
C THR A 19 -12.52 10.18 -11.00
N PHE A 20 -12.25 10.51 -12.25
CA PHE A 20 -13.10 11.40 -13.05
C PHE A 20 -14.48 10.80 -13.30
N ARG A 21 -14.54 9.51 -13.68
CA ARG A 21 -15.83 8.82 -13.84
C ARG A 21 -16.65 8.83 -12.56
N LEU A 22 -15.99 8.61 -11.43
CA LEU A 22 -16.66 8.64 -10.14
C LEU A 22 -17.14 10.04 -9.78
N ALA A 23 -16.40 11.09 -10.13
CA ALA A 23 -16.83 12.48 -9.99
C ALA A 23 -18.05 12.79 -10.86
N ASP A 24 -18.12 12.20 -12.06
CA ASP A 24 -19.26 12.29 -12.98
C ASP A 24 -20.43 11.38 -12.56
N GLY A 25 -20.36 10.69 -11.41
CA GLY A 25 -21.39 9.82 -10.86
C GLY A 25 -21.46 8.43 -11.50
N SER A 26 -20.43 7.99 -12.23
CA SER A 26 -20.36 6.66 -12.84
C SER A 26 -19.32 5.77 -12.15
N ILE A 27 -19.54 4.46 -12.19
CA ILE A 27 -18.62 3.44 -11.71
C ILE A 27 -18.01 2.74 -12.92
N THR A 28 -16.69 2.64 -12.96
CA THR A 28 -15.95 1.99 -14.04
C THR A 28 -16.31 0.50 -14.14
N THR A 29 -16.57 0.06 -15.36
CA THR A 29 -16.83 -1.33 -15.75
C THR A 29 -15.73 -1.84 -16.68
N TRP A 30 -15.73 -3.14 -17.01
CA TRP A 30 -14.74 -3.73 -17.94
C TRP A 30 -14.91 -3.23 -19.38
N ASP A 31 -16.06 -2.69 -19.72
CA ASP A 31 -16.37 -2.17 -21.06
C ASP A 31 -15.87 -0.74 -21.26
N ASP A 32 -15.48 -0.08 -20.18
CA ASP A 32 -15.11 1.32 -20.21
C ASP A 32 -13.72 1.53 -20.79
N VAL A 33 -13.65 2.43 -21.76
CA VAL A 33 -12.39 2.94 -22.33
C VAL A 33 -12.06 4.31 -21.72
N TYR A 34 -10.79 4.67 -21.71
CA TYR A 34 -10.36 5.96 -21.16
C TYR A 34 -11.16 7.15 -21.70
N SER A 35 -11.52 8.05 -20.81
CA SER A 35 -12.20 9.29 -21.18
C SER A 35 -11.28 10.21 -21.97
N GLN A 36 -11.85 11.09 -22.81
CA GLN A 36 -11.08 12.09 -23.55
C GLN A 36 -10.29 13.02 -22.62
N ARG A 37 -10.85 13.31 -21.43
CA ARG A 37 -10.18 14.10 -20.39
C ARG A 37 -8.92 13.37 -19.89
N THR A 38 -9.02 12.08 -19.60
CA THR A 38 -7.88 11.26 -19.17
C THR A 38 -6.83 11.13 -20.25
N LEU A 39 -7.23 10.89 -21.50
CA LEU A 39 -6.32 10.79 -22.64
C LEU A 39 -5.54 12.10 -22.85
N GLY A 40 -6.23 13.23 -22.70
CA GLY A 40 -5.59 14.55 -22.78
C GLY A 40 -4.51 14.75 -21.72
N ILE A 41 -4.83 14.42 -20.48
CA ILE A 41 -3.89 14.50 -19.35
C ILE A 41 -2.70 13.56 -19.57
N ALA A 42 -2.95 12.33 -19.97
CA ALA A 42 -1.92 11.34 -20.18
C ALA A 42 -0.91 11.77 -21.26
N GLU A 43 -1.39 12.26 -22.41
CA GLU A 43 -0.52 12.71 -23.49
C GLU A 43 0.35 13.90 -23.08
N CYS A 44 -0.20 14.80 -22.24
CA CYS A 44 0.52 15.99 -21.81
C CYS A 44 1.52 15.73 -20.68
N LEU A 45 1.25 14.77 -19.79
CA LEU A 45 1.96 14.65 -18.54
C LEU A 45 2.70 13.32 -18.35
N GLU A 46 2.60 12.37 -19.28
CA GLU A 46 3.40 11.14 -19.19
C GLU A 46 4.88 11.38 -19.50
N ILE A 47 5.73 10.67 -18.78
CA ILE A 47 7.20 10.75 -18.93
C ILE A 47 7.63 10.38 -20.35
N ALA A 48 6.88 9.52 -21.04
CA ALA A 48 7.19 9.05 -22.38
C ALA A 48 6.66 9.98 -23.50
N SER A 49 5.95 11.06 -23.15
CA SER A 49 5.50 12.01 -24.16
C SER A 49 6.63 12.96 -24.51
N ASP A 50 7.40 12.63 -25.52
CA ASP A 50 8.35 13.58 -26.19
C ASP A 50 7.62 14.72 -26.89
N ASN A 51 6.32 14.89 -26.66
CA ASN A 51 5.51 15.87 -27.36
C ASN A 51 5.51 17.21 -26.61
N PRO A 52 6.36 18.18 -27.03
CA PRO A 52 6.39 19.51 -26.42
C PRO A 52 5.13 20.33 -26.72
N GLN A 53 4.26 19.85 -27.59
CA GLN A 53 3.01 20.53 -27.98
C GLN A 53 1.81 19.71 -27.48
N CYS A 54 1.52 19.85 -26.21
CA CYS A 54 0.27 19.38 -25.64
C CYS A 54 -0.89 20.17 -26.26
N VAL A 55 -1.56 19.59 -27.23
CA VAL A 55 -2.70 20.22 -27.91
C VAL A 55 -3.98 19.87 -27.15
N TYR A 56 -4.48 20.85 -26.42
CA TYR A 56 -5.78 20.72 -25.72
C TYR A 56 -6.91 20.64 -26.74
N GLY A 57 -7.84 19.71 -26.54
CA GLY A 57 -9.11 19.65 -27.28
C GLY A 57 -9.11 18.80 -28.55
N GLU A 58 -8.01 18.16 -28.92
CA GLU A 58 -8.05 17.14 -29.97
C GLU A 58 -8.71 15.84 -29.46
N LEU A 59 -9.60 15.30 -30.30
CA LEU A 59 -10.21 13.98 -30.02
C LEU A 59 -9.16 12.91 -30.26
N ARG A 60 -8.91 12.07 -29.24
CA ARG A 60 -7.97 10.98 -29.29
C ARG A 60 -8.69 9.65 -29.39
N ASN A 61 -8.08 8.72 -30.11
CA ASN A 61 -8.59 7.38 -30.17
C ASN A 61 -8.11 6.57 -28.92
N PRO A 62 -9.00 6.13 -28.02
CA PRO A 62 -8.60 5.37 -26.84
C PRO A 62 -7.79 4.11 -27.19
N GLN A 63 -8.05 3.48 -28.35
CA GLN A 63 -7.39 2.25 -28.77
C GLN A 63 -5.89 2.40 -29.04
N ASP A 64 -5.42 3.62 -29.28
CA ASP A 64 -3.99 3.88 -29.48
C ASP A 64 -3.21 3.83 -28.16
N ARG A 65 -3.94 3.79 -27.03
CA ARG A 65 -3.34 3.70 -25.70
C ARG A 65 -3.38 2.28 -25.16
N TRP A 66 -2.27 1.84 -24.59
CA TRP A 66 -2.22 0.58 -23.85
C TRP A 66 -3.10 0.62 -22.59
N PRO A 67 -3.88 -0.40 -22.28
CA PRO A 67 -4.15 -1.64 -23.03
C PRO A 67 -5.37 -1.52 -23.94
N ASN A 68 -5.21 -1.14 -25.20
CA ASN A 68 -6.29 -0.89 -26.16
C ASN A 68 -7.38 0.09 -25.64
N GLY A 69 -6.95 1.04 -24.81
CA GLY A 69 -7.83 2.06 -24.25
C GLY A 69 -8.71 1.62 -23.08
N TYR A 70 -8.68 0.38 -22.64
CA TYR A 70 -9.53 -0.07 -21.53
C TYR A 70 -9.06 0.44 -20.19
N SER A 71 -10.02 0.87 -19.37
CA SER A 71 -9.80 1.25 -17.98
C SER A 71 -9.84 -0.02 -17.09
N TYR A 72 -8.69 -0.54 -16.71
CA TYR A 72 -8.60 -1.83 -15.99
C TYR A 72 -8.78 -1.76 -14.49
N GLU A 73 -9.09 -0.59 -13.92
CA GLU A 73 -9.31 -0.44 -12.48
C GLU A 73 -10.72 -0.83 -12.00
N ALA A 74 -11.55 -1.43 -12.89
CA ALA A 74 -12.92 -1.83 -12.56
C ALA A 74 -13.02 -2.80 -11.36
N LEU A 75 -11.97 -3.61 -11.07
CA LEU A 75 -11.91 -4.46 -9.88
C LEU A 75 -11.83 -3.70 -8.56
N GLN A 76 -11.50 -2.43 -8.60
CA GLN A 76 -11.33 -1.62 -7.41
C GLN A 76 -12.64 -0.92 -7.07
N ALA A 77 -13.14 -1.12 -5.84
CA ALA A 77 -14.37 -0.45 -5.46
C ALA A 77 -14.16 1.08 -5.28
N PRO A 78 -15.20 1.88 -5.53
CA PRO A 78 -15.10 3.35 -5.59
C PRO A 78 -14.64 3.99 -4.28
N ILE A 79 -14.76 3.31 -3.15
CA ILE A 79 -14.46 3.86 -1.82
C ILE A 79 -13.00 4.38 -1.71
N GLY A 80 -12.05 3.77 -2.42
CA GLY A 80 -10.65 4.19 -2.44
C GLY A 80 -10.42 5.49 -3.23
N TYR A 81 -11.31 5.80 -4.16
CA TYR A 81 -11.23 6.96 -5.04
C TYR A 81 -12.10 8.14 -4.59
N LEU A 82 -13.03 7.91 -3.65
CA LEU A 82 -13.93 8.95 -3.16
C LEU A 82 -13.22 10.25 -2.73
N PRO A 83 -12.10 10.24 -1.99
CA PRO A 83 -11.43 11.47 -1.62
C PRO A 83 -10.96 12.29 -2.82
N PHE A 84 -10.47 11.62 -3.86
CA PHE A 84 -10.00 12.25 -5.09
C PHE A 84 -11.17 12.75 -5.94
N ALA A 85 -12.23 11.95 -6.08
CA ALA A 85 -13.44 12.34 -6.79
C ALA A 85 -14.12 13.55 -6.15
N LEU A 86 -14.21 13.60 -4.82
CA LEU A 86 -14.74 14.76 -4.11
C LEU A 86 -13.86 16.01 -4.32
N ALA A 87 -12.54 15.85 -4.36
CA ALA A 87 -11.66 16.96 -4.66
C ALA A 87 -11.88 17.46 -6.10
N ASP A 88 -12.03 16.55 -7.07
CA ASP A 88 -12.34 16.90 -8.45
C ASP A 88 -13.64 17.72 -8.54
N ILE A 89 -14.73 17.24 -7.95
CA ILE A 89 -16.03 17.93 -7.93
C ILE A 89 -15.95 19.35 -7.36
N VAL A 90 -15.14 19.54 -6.30
CA VAL A 90 -15.06 20.83 -5.60
C VAL A 90 -14.13 21.82 -6.29
N THR A 91 -13.13 21.31 -7.01
CA THR A 91 -12.02 22.13 -7.54
C THR A 91 -12.05 22.29 -9.05
N ILE A 92 -13.05 21.69 -9.75
CA ILE A 92 -13.13 21.81 -11.21
C ILE A 92 -13.24 23.31 -11.58
N ASP A 93 -12.13 23.84 -12.03
CA ASP A 93 -12.09 24.96 -12.96
C ASP A 93 -12.05 24.34 -14.37
N GLU A 94 -13.17 24.37 -15.09
CA GLU A 94 -13.27 23.82 -16.45
C GLU A 94 -12.23 24.43 -17.42
N GLN A 95 -11.59 25.53 -17.01
CA GLN A 95 -10.56 26.24 -17.75
C GLN A 95 -9.14 25.97 -17.21
N GLY A 96 -9.01 25.15 -16.14
CA GLY A 96 -7.73 24.79 -15.55
C GLY A 96 -6.87 23.94 -16.50
N ASP A 97 -5.54 24.17 -16.47
CA ASP A 97 -4.63 23.31 -17.20
C ASP A 97 -4.54 21.91 -16.56
N HIS A 98 -4.09 20.91 -17.32
CA HIS A 98 -3.99 19.54 -16.86
C HIS A 98 -3.03 19.37 -15.66
N TYR A 99 -2.00 20.20 -15.56
CA TYR A 99 -1.08 20.21 -14.42
C TYR A 99 -1.77 20.63 -13.13
N SER A 100 -2.59 21.69 -13.19
CA SER A 100 -3.33 22.16 -12.02
C SER A 100 -4.34 21.14 -11.54
N GLN A 101 -5.03 20.45 -12.46
CA GLN A 101 -5.98 19.38 -12.12
C GLN A 101 -5.28 18.23 -11.39
N ILE A 102 -4.20 17.69 -11.94
CA ILE A 102 -3.45 16.60 -11.31
C ILE A 102 -2.84 17.02 -9.99
N ARG A 103 -2.29 18.24 -9.90
CA ARG A 103 -1.75 18.77 -8.65
C ARG A 103 -2.83 18.82 -7.55
N GLN A 104 -4.04 19.25 -7.88
CA GLN A 104 -5.16 19.29 -6.94
C GLN A 104 -5.53 17.88 -6.46
N LEU A 105 -5.64 16.90 -7.36
CA LEU A 105 -5.88 15.50 -6.99
C LEU A 105 -4.76 14.95 -6.09
N ARG A 106 -3.51 15.20 -6.46
CA ARG A 106 -2.37 14.76 -5.65
C ARG A 106 -2.33 15.44 -4.28
N PHE A 107 -2.85 16.67 -4.16
CA PHE A 107 -2.92 17.37 -2.87
C PHE A 107 -3.79 16.63 -1.84
N VAL A 108 -4.78 15.85 -2.27
CA VAL A 108 -5.57 14.95 -1.41
C VAL A 108 -4.68 14.01 -0.61
N ASN A 109 -3.56 13.59 -1.20
CA ASN A 109 -2.61 12.70 -0.53
C ASN A 109 -2.00 13.30 0.75
N VAL A 110 -1.96 14.62 0.91
CA VAL A 110 -1.57 15.25 2.19
C VAL A 110 -2.55 14.87 3.29
N GLY A 111 -3.84 14.97 3.00
CA GLY A 111 -4.89 14.53 3.93
C GLY A 111 -4.80 13.04 4.24
N LEU A 112 -4.60 12.21 3.23
CA LEU A 112 -4.40 10.76 3.40
C LEU A 112 -3.15 10.46 4.22
N TRP A 113 -2.04 11.17 3.98
CA TRP A 113 -0.83 11.03 4.79
C TRP A 113 -1.05 11.40 6.26
N LEU A 114 -1.80 12.46 6.54
CA LEU A 114 -2.18 12.82 7.91
C LEU A 114 -3.05 11.74 8.57
N LEU A 115 -4.00 11.15 7.83
CA LEU A 115 -4.80 10.02 8.31
C LEU A 115 -3.93 8.78 8.58
N PHE A 116 -2.97 8.51 7.70
CA PHE A 116 -1.98 7.46 7.93
C PHE A 116 -1.17 7.73 9.20
N ALA A 117 -0.66 8.95 9.39
CA ALA A 117 0.08 9.33 10.58
C ALA A 117 -0.76 9.17 11.87
N ALA A 118 -2.06 9.48 11.80
CA ALA A 118 -2.98 9.24 12.91
C ALA A 118 -3.17 7.74 13.19
N ALA A 119 -3.41 6.93 12.16
CA ALA A 119 -3.55 5.47 12.30
C ALA A 119 -2.26 4.82 12.83
N TRP A 120 -1.10 5.26 12.35
CA TRP A 120 0.20 4.83 12.84
C TRP A 120 0.42 5.24 14.30
N THR A 121 0.06 6.47 14.67
CA THR A 121 0.13 6.93 16.07
C THR A 121 -0.74 6.07 16.97
N LEU A 122 -1.98 5.77 16.56
CA LEU A 122 -2.86 4.86 17.29
C LEU A 122 -2.24 3.47 17.44
N LEU A 123 -1.57 2.97 16.43
CA LEU A 123 -0.89 1.68 16.47
C LEU A 123 0.29 1.70 17.45
N ILE A 124 1.19 2.66 17.33
CA ILE A 124 2.44 2.68 18.08
C ILE A 124 2.22 2.94 19.59
N VAL A 125 1.24 3.79 19.96
CA VAL A 125 0.92 4.06 21.37
C VAL A 125 0.26 2.87 22.06
N GLN A 126 -0.29 1.90 21.33
CA GLN A 126 -0.76 0.65 21.91
C GLN A 126 0.42 -0.25 22.33
N VAL A 127 1.54 -0.13 21.66
CA VAL A 127 2.68 -1.05 21.76
C VAL A 127 3.73 -0.56 22.74
N THR A 128 4.03 0.74 22.76
CA THR A 128 5.08 1.30 23.62
C THR A 128 4.69 2.63 24.26
N SER A 129 5.25 2.88 25.45
CA SER A 129 5.22 4.17 26.15
C SER A 129 6.46 5.01 25.91
N HIS A 130 7.49 4.45 25.29
CA HIS A 130 8.79 5.09 25.10
C HIS A 130 8.81 6.02 23.90
N ARG A 131 8.67 7.34 24.14
CA ARG A 131 8.54 8.37 23.10
C ARG A 131 9.68 8.38 22.10
N LEU A 132 10.93 8.23 22.57
CA LEU A 132 12.11 8.25 21.69
C LEU A 132 12.09 7.08 20.70
N ALA A 133 11.82 5.86 21.18
CA ALA A 133 11.74 4.68 20.32
C ALA A 133 10.55 4.78 19.35
N ALA A 134 9.41 5.29 19.83
CA ALA A 134 8.25 5.54 18.99
C ALA A 134 8.57 6.56 17.88
N ALA A 135 9.23 7.68 18.20
CA ALA A 135 9.64 8.68 17.22
C ALA A 135 10.60 8.10 16.19
N ALA A 136 11.62 7.32 16.62
CA ALA A 136 12.57 6.69 15.71
C ALA A 136 11.91 5.70 14.75
N ALA A 137 11.02 4.84 15.26
CA ALA A 137 10.26 3.91 14.43
C ALA A 137 9.32 4.65 13.47
N SER A 138 8.69 5.74 13.92
CA SER A 138 7.83 6.58 13.08
C SER A 138 8.63 7.24 11.95
N THR A 139 9.84 7.70 12.22
CA THR A 139 10.73 8.27 11.20
C THR A 139 11.07 7.24 10.13
N ILE A 140 11.45 6.02 10.52
CA ILE A 140 11.75 4.94 9.57
C ILE A 140 10.53 4.59 8.71
N VAL A 141 9.35 4.48 9.33
CA VAL A 141 8.11 4.15 8.59
C VAL A 141 7.72 5.30 7.66
N ALA A 142 7.73 6.54 8.15
CA ALA A 142 7.32 7.71 7.38
C ALA A 142 8.24 7.98 6.19
N LEU A 143 9.53 7.70 6.34
CA LEU A 143 10.53 7.89 5.28
C LEU A 143 10.80 6.62 4.47
N ASN A 144 10.02 5.55 4.66
CA ASN A 144 10.12 4.40 3.79
C ASN A 144 9.73 4.81 2.36
N PRO A 145 10.63 4.64 1.37
CA PRO A 145 10.41 5.17 0.01
C PRO A 145 9.17 4.57 -0.63
N LEU A 146 8.95 3.26 -0.46
CA LEU A 146 7.79 2.58 -1.01
C LEU A 146 6.48 3.13 -0.42
N LEU A 147 6.47 3.38 0.89
CA LEU A 147 5.30 3.93 1.56
C LEU A 147 5.06 5.38 1.13
N PHE A 148 6.12 6.19 1.11
CA PHE A 148 6.06 7.59 0.71
C PHE A 148 5.57 7.75 -0.74
N ASP A 149 6.08 6.92 -1.64
CA ASP A 149 5.70 6.92 -3.05
C ASP A 149 4.19 6.69 -3.23
N ARG A 150 3.58 5.76 -2.46
CA ARG A 150 2.12 5.48 -2.53
C ARG A 150 1.23 6.66 -2.10
N PHE A 151 1.78 7.66 -1.46
CA PHE A 151 1.08 8.90 -1.11
C PHE A 151 1.47 10.09 -2.00
N THR A 152 2.15 9.85 -3.11
CA THR A 152 2.50 10.92 -4.06
C THR A 152 1.69 10.86 -5.34
N TYR A 153 1.08 9.73 -5.66
CA TYR A 153 0.26 9.50 -6.85
C TYR A 153 -1.22 9.38 -6.53
N VAL A 154 -2.06 9.59 -7.53
CA VAL A 154 -3.50 9.31 -7.45
C VAL A 154 -3.67 7.79 -7.59
N THR A 155 -3.81 7.11 -6.46
CA THR A 155 -4.01 5.65 -6.40
C THR A 155 -4.86 5.27 -5.20
N ASN A 156 -5.39 4.06 -5.18
CA ASN A 156 -6.08 3.51 -4.01
C ASN A 156 -5.13 2.88 -2.98
N ASP A 157 -3.82 2.90 -3.21
CA ASP A 157 -2.82 2.31 -2.31
C ASP A 157 -2.75 3.05 -0.98
N GLY A 158 -2.74 4.40 -1.00
CA GLY A 158 -2.75 5.21 0.21
C GLY A 158 -3.91 4.87 1.15
N PRO A 159 -5.17 4.92 0.71
CA PRO A 159 -6.33 4.47 1.49
C PRO A 159 -6.19 3.04 2.01
N ALA A 160 -5.68 2.10 1.22
CA ALA A 160 -5.48 0.72 1.63
C ALA A 160 -4.43 0.57 2.75
N ILE A 161 -3.33 1.31 2.68
CA ILE A 161 -2.29 1.36 3.72
C ILE A 161 -2.86 1.94 5.02
N ILE A 162 -3.67 2.99 4.95
CA ILE A 162 -4.34 3.57 6.12
C ILE A 162 -5.25 2.52 6.77
N ALA A 163 -6.08 1.85 5.98
CA ALA A 163 -7.03 0.87 6.47
C ALA A 163 -6.31 -0.35 7.09
N SER A 164 -5.23 -0.83 6.49
CA SER A 164 -4.42 -1.93 7.04
C SER A 164 -3.72 -1.55 8.35
N THR A 165 -3.24 -0.30 8.45
CA THR A 165 -2.62 0.22 9.67
C THR A 165 -3.66 0.36 10.79
N ALA A 166 -4.85 0.88 10.47
CA ALA A 166 -5.96 0.98 11.43
C ALA A 166 -6.46 -0.41 11.87
N THR A 167 -6.50 -1.39 10.94
CA THR A 167 -6.81 -2.79 11.26
C THR A 167 -5.81 -3.37 12.25
N SER A 168 -4.52 -3.14 12.00
CA SER A 168 -3.44 -3.57 12.90
C SER A 168 -3.58 -2.92 14.27
N ALA A 169 -3.86 -1.61 14.31
CA ALA A 169 -4.09 -0.89 15.56
C ALA A 169 -5.29 -1.45 16.34
N TRP A 170 -6.40 -1.75 15.66
CA TRP A 170 -7.59 -2.35 16.25
C TRP A 170 -7.30 -3.73 16.85
N LEU A 171 -6.64 -4.61 16.11
CA LEU A 171 -6.33 -5.95 16.58
C LEU A 171 -5.34 -5.94 17.75
N ILE A 172 -4.34 -5.06 17.72
CA ILE A 172 -3.40 -4.88 18.82
C ILE A 172 -4.09 -4.26 20.04
N PHE A 173 -5.02 -3.32 19.84
CA PHE A 173 -5.87 -2.81 20.91
C PHE A 173 -6.67 -3.93 21.58
N GLY A 174 -7.24 -4.85 20.81
CA GLY A 174 -7.97 -6.03 21.32
C GLY A 174 -7.10 -6.98 22.14
N LEU A 175 -5.82 -7.14 21.80
CA LEU A 175 -4.85 -7.89 22.61
C LEU A 175 -4.54 -7.20 23.95
N ARG A 176 -4.50 -5.87 23.95
CA ARG A 176 -4.23 -5.09 25.16
C ARG A 176 -5.44 -5.03 26.09
N HIS A 177 -6.62 -4.78 25.53
CA HIS A 177 -7.87 -4.58 26.28
C HIS A 177 -8.77 -5.81 26.19
N ARG A 178 -8.50 -6.81 27.04
CA ARG A 178 -9.16 -8.12 27.06
C ARG A 178 -10.66 -8.13 27.42
N THR A 179 -11.20 -6.99 27.84
CA THR A 179 -12.55 -6.86 28.44
C THR A 179 -13.59 -6.28 27.48
N LEU A 180 -13.31 -6.18 26.19
CA LEU A 180 -14.28 -5.66 25.23
C LEU A 180 -15.55 -6.54 25.19
N SER A 181 -16.71 -5.91 25.17
CA SER A 181 -18.00 -6.63 25.01
C SER A 181 -18.13 -7.20 23.58
N TRP A 182 -18.95 -8.24 23.40
CA TRP A 182 -19.18 -8.87 22.12
C TRP A 182 -19.59 -7.88 21.01
N PRO A 183 -20.58 -6.98 21.20
CA PRO A 183 -20.95 -6.01 20.18
C PRO A 183 -19.79 -5.07 19.81
N ARG A 184 -19.02 -4.59 20.81
CA ARG A 184 -17.83 -3.75 20.59
C ARG A 184 -16.68 -4.47 19.89
N THR A 185 -16.77 -5.77 19.72
CA THR A 185 -15.80 -6.61 19.00
C THR A 185 -16.29 -6.92 17.59
N ILE A 186 -17.52 -7.40 17.46
CA ILE A 186 -18.07 -7.90 16.20
C ILE A 186 -18.34 -6.78 15.21
N ILE A 187 -19.06 -5.73 15.64
CA ILE A 187 -19.46 -4.64 14.73
C ILE A 187 -18.26 -3.95 14.09
N PRO A 188 -17.24 -3.49 14.84
CA PRO A 188 -16.06 -2.90 14.23
C PRO A 188 -15.27 -3.90 13.37
N ALA A 189 -15.19 -5.19 13.74
CA ALA A 189 -14.50 -6.19 12.95
C ALA A 189 -15.14 -6.37 11.57
N LEU A 190 -16.47 -6.48 11.51
CA LEU A 190 -17.20 -6.56 10.26
C LEU A 190 -17.04 -5.28 9.42
N ALA A 191 -17.18 -4.11 10.04
CA ALA A 191 -17.02 -2.82 9.34
C ALA A 191 -15.60 -2.66 8.77
N ILE A 192 -14.58 -2.92 9.59
CA ILE A 192 -13.18 -2.86 9.15
C ILE A 192 -12.94 -3.83 8.01
N GLY A 193 -13.37 -5.09 8.14
CA GLY A 193 -13.19 -6.11 7.09
C GLY A 193 -13.85 -5.67 5.78
N THR A 194 -15.09 -5.22 5.83
CA THR A 194 -15.81 -4.72 4.64
C THR A 194 -15.08 -3.55 3.99
N ILE A 195 -14.66 -2.55 4.76
CA ILE A 195 -13.93 -1.39 4.23
C ILE A 195 -12.61 -1.82 3.60
N VAL A 196 -11.81 -2.64 4.27
CA VAL A 196 -10.52 -3.10 3.75
C VAL A 196 -10.71 -3.94 2.48
N GLY A 197 -11.70 -4.84 2.45
CA GLY A 197 -12.00 -5.65 1.28
C GLY A 197 -12.46 -4.84 0.07
N LEU A 198 -13.21 -3.76 0.29
CA LEU A 198 -13.63 -2.83 -0.77
C LEU A 198 -12.51 -1.88 -1.19
N LEU A 199 -11.65 -1.44 -0.27
CA LEU A 199 -10.51 -0.59 -0.62
C LEU A 199 -9.51 -1.35 -1.49
N LYS A 200 -8.99 -2.45 -0.96
CA LYS A 200 -8.01 -3.30 -1.66
C LYS A 200 -7.86 -4.64 -0.91
N PRO A 201 -8.32 -5.76 -1.48
CA PRO A 201 -8.25 -7.06 -0.78
C PRO A 201 -6.85 -7.46 -0.33
N THR A 202 -5.82 -7.03 -1.06
CA THR A 202 -4.41 -7.29 -0.70
C THR A 202 -4.00 -6.65 0.63
N ALA A 203 -4.69 -5.59 1.08
CA ALA A 203 -4.45 -4.98 2.38
C ALA A 203 -4.79 -5.91 3.57
N LEU A 204 -5.60 -6.97 3.35
CA LEU A 204 -5.88 -8.01 4.34
C LEU A 204 -4.65 -8.84 4.70
N ILE A 205 -3.56 -8.73 3.93
CA ILE A 205 -2.31 -9.45 4.22
C ILE A 205 -1.77 -9.18 5.62
N VAL A 206 -2.08 -8.04 6.22
CA VAL A 206 -1.67 -7.71 7.60
C VAL A 206 -2.27 -8.67 8.64
N LEU A 207 -3.36 -9.37 8.30
CA LEU A 207 -3.96 -10.36 9.19
C LEU A 207 -3.04 -11.56 9.40
N LEU A 208 -2.27 -11.95 8.38
CA LEU A 208 -1.38 -13.12 8.45
C LEU A 208 -0.31 -12.96 9.54
N PRO A 209 0.54 -11.92 9.55
CA PRO A 209 1.54 -11.76 10.61
C PRO A 209 0.92 -11.55 11.99
N ILE A 210 -0.21 -10.87 12.10
CA ILE A 210 -0.89 -10.66 13.37
C ILE A 210 -1.46 -12.00 13.89
N LEU A 211 -2.06 -12.80 13.02
CA LEU A 211 -2.60 -14.14 13.36
C LEU A 211 -1.48 -15.08 13.80
N LEU A 212 -0.37 -15.13 13.07
CA LEU A 212 0.78 -15.96 13.42
C LEU A 212 1.41 -15.53 14.76
N ALA A 213 1.55 -14.22 14.99
CA ALA A 213 2.06 -13.69 16.25
C ALA A 213 1.12 -14.02 17.43
N GLY A 214 -0.18 -13.89 17.23
CA GLY A 214 -1.20 -14.29 18.21
C GLY A 214 -1.18 -15.78 18.50
N TRP A 215 -1.06 -16.62 17.46
CA TRP A 215 -0.96 -18.07 17.60
C TRP A 215 0.30 -18.48 18.38
N ALA A 216 1.45 -17.92 18.03
CA ALA A 216 2.69 -18.22 18.74
C ALA A 216 2.62 -17.78 20.21
N SER A 217 2.02 -16.61 20.49
CA SER A 217 1.78 -16.15 21.85
C SER A 217 0.87 -17.11 22.63
N ALA A 218 -0.16 -17.68 21.99
CA ALA A 218 -1.05 -18.65 22.59
C ALA A 218 -0.35 -20.00 22.89
N ARG A 219 0.64 -20.36 22.05
CA ARG A 219 1.31 -21.68 22.15
C ARG A 219 2.48 -21.68 23.14
N PHE A 220 3.23 -20.57 23.20
CA PHE A 220 4.50 -20.50 23.90
C PHE A 220 4.48 -19.62 25.16
N ALA A 221 3.43 -18.85 25.38
CA ALA A 221 3.29 -17.99 26.56
C ALA A 221 2.14 -18.46 27.46
N ASP A 222 2.45 -19.26 28.50
CA ASP A 222 1.47 -19.93 29.37
C ASP A 222 0.41 -19.03 30.01
N SER A 223 0.69 -17.76 30.23
CA SER A 223 -0.19 -16.85 30.97
C SER A 223 -0.91 -15.79 30.13
N ARG A 224 -0.75 -15.79 28.81
CA ARG A 224 -1.09 -14.60 28.00
C ARG A 224 -1.79 -14.90 26.68
N ARG A 225 -2.59 -15.97 26.66
CA ARG A 225 -3.34 -16.34 25.44
C ARG A 225 -4.27 -15.21 24.98
N PRO A 226 -4.30 -14.91 23.68
CA PRO A 226 -5.29 -14.00 23.14
C PRO A 226 -6.71 -14.47 23.49
N PRO A 227 -7.63 -13.57 23.87
CA PRO A 227 -9.01 -13.96 24.20
C PRO A 227 -9.74 -14.47 22.94
N MET A 228 -10.71 -15.36 23.10
CA MET A 228 -11.51 -15.91 21.99
C MET A 228 -12.11 -14.82 21.09
N ARG A 229 -12.53 -13.72 21.67
CA ARG A 229 -13.08 -12.57 20.92
C ARG A 229 -12.07 -11.95 19.95
N TRP A 230 -10.80 -11.96 20.29
CA TRP A 230 -9.74 -11.49 19.41
C TRP A 230 -9.59 -12.40 18.17
N TRP A 231 -9.59 -13.72 18.36
CA TRP A 231 -9.58 -14.68 17.26
C TRP A 231 -10.78 -14.48 16.33
N LEU A 232 -11.96 -14.30 16.94
CA LEU A 232 -13.16 -14.02 16.18
C LEU A 232 -13.04 -12.71 15.40
N SER A 233 -12.44 -11.66 15.96
CA SER A 233 -12.19 -10.40 15.20
C SER A 233 -11.34 -10.63 13.97
N VAL A 234 -10.24 -11.38 14.10
CA VAL A 234 -9.37 -11.68 12.94
C VAL A 234 -10.15 -12.42 11.86
N ILE A 235 -10.91 -13.45 12.25
CA ILE A 235 -11.73 -14.24 11.32
C ILE A 235 -12.79 -13.36 10.65
N LEU A 236 -13.51 -12.55 11.42
CA LEU A 236 -14.58 -11.69 10.91
C LEU A 236 -14.04 -10.61 9.95
N ILE A 237 -12.89 -10.01 10.26
CA ILE A 237 -12.25 -9.03 9.35
C ILE A 237 -11.90 -9.73 8.02
N GLY A 238 -11.27 -10.89 8.08
CA GLY A 238 -10.90 -11.63 6.87
C GLY A 238 -12.13 -12.08 6.05
N ALA A 239 -13.13 -12.65 6.72
CA ALA A 239 -14.35 -13.12 6.07
C ALA A 239 -15.17 -11.96 5.46
N ALA A 240 -15.41 -10.89 6.23
CA ALA A 240 -16.14 -9.74 5.74
C ALA A 240 -15.42 -9.06 4.57
N GLY A 241 -14.09 -8.96 4.63
CA GLY A 241 -13.30 -8.40 3.55
C GLY A 241 -13.35 -9.25 2.29
N ALA A 242 -13.24 -10.56 2.41
CA ALA A 242 -13.38 -11.48 1.28
C ALA A 242 -14.79 -11.38 0.66
N VAL A 243 -15.84 -11.45 1.48
CA VAL A 243 -17.24 -11.35 1.01
C VAL A 243 -17.48 -10.01 0.31
N ALA A 244 -17.01 -8.90 0.88
CA ALA A 244 -17.19 -7.58 0.28
C ALA A 244 -16.46 -7.46 -1.08
N SER A 245 -15.24 -7.98 -1.18
CA SER A 245 -14.48 -8.01 -2.42
C SER A 245 -15.15 -8.87 -3.49
N PHE A 246 -15.57 -10.09 -3.16
CA PHE A 246 -16.27 -10.97 -4.09
C PHE A 246 -17.61 -10.39 -4.54
N ALA A 247 -18.38 -9.82 -3.61
CA ALA A 247 -19.65 -9.20 -3.94
C ALA A 247 -19.47 -8.02 -4.90
N TYR A 248 -18.43 -7.23 -4.71
CA TYR A 248 -18.12 -6.13 -5.63
C TYR A 248 -17.66 -6.65 -7.00
N SER A 249 -16.79 -7.65 -7.06
CA SER A 249 -16.40 -8.26 -8.33
C SER A 249 -17.58 -8.80 -9.09
N ALA A 250 -18.48 -9.55 -8.44
CA ALA A 250 -19.70 -10.07 -9.04
C ALA A 250 -20.64 -8.95 -9.53
N TYR A 251 -20.71 -7.83 -8.79
CA TYR A 251 -21.48 -6.65 -9.20
C TYR A 251 -20.93 -6.03 -10.48
N ILE A 252 -19.62 -5.91 -10.62
CA ILE A 252 -18.97 -5.37 -11.84
C ILE A 252 -19.15 -6.33 -13.01
N GLU A 253 -18.93 -7.64 -12.81
CA GLU A 253 -19.13 -8.66 -13.85
C GLU A 253 -20.57 -8.67 -14.38
N ALA A 254 -21.56 -8.50 -13.50
CA ALA A 254 -22.98 -8.44 -13.91
C ALA A 254 -23.33 -7.17 -14.71
N ARG A 255 -22.50 -6.14 -14.70
CA ARG A 255 -22.71 -4.86 -15.40
C ARG A 255 -21.84 -4.70 -16.63
N SER A 256 -20.87 -5.56 -16.82
CA SER A 256 -19.96 -5.53 -17.96
C SER A 256 -20.37 -6.54 -19.01
N SER A 257 -20.23 -6.19 -20.28
CA SER A 257 -20.38 -7.14 -21.39
C SER A 257 -19.07 -7.91 -21.65
N LEU A 258 -17.94 -7.31 -21.28
CA LEU A 258 -16.63 -7.95 -21.28
C LEU A 258 -16.35 -8.59 -19.92
N ASP A 259 -15.62 -9.68 -19.93
CA ASP A 259 -15.13 -10.31 -18.72
C ASP A 259 -13.70 -9.85 -18.38
N PHE A 260 -13.32 -10.02 -17.12
CA PHE A 260 -11.98 -9.73 -16.64
C PHE A 260 -10.89 -10.41 -17.46
N HIS A 261 -11.10 -11.66 -17.87
CA HIS A 261 -10.11 -12.42 -18.63
C HIS A 261 -9.89 -11.85 -20.02
N THR A 262 -10.95 -11.38 -20.66
CA THR A 262 -10.87 -10.73 -21.98
C THR A 262 -10.05 -9.45 -21.90
N VAL A 263 -10.35 -8.56 -20.96
CA VAL A 263 -9.59 -7.32 -20.75
C VAL A 263 -8.15 -7.63 -20.34
N LEU A 264 -7.96 -8.56 -19.40
CA LEU A 264 -6.64 -8.95 -18.93
C LEU A 264 -5.78 -9.61 -20.03
N SER A 265 -6.38 -10.36 -20.95
CA SER A 265 -5.65 -11.00 -22.08
C SER A 265 -5.05 -9.98 -23.04
N VAL A 266 -5.65 -8.80 -23.14
CA VAL A 266 -5.12 -7.66 -23.90
C VAL A 266 -3.94 -7.03 -23.13
N ILE A 267 -4.07 -6.94 -21.81
CA ILE A 267 -3.05 -6.38 -20.92
C ILE A 267 -1.85 -7.32 -20.81
N LEU A 268 -2.11 -8.61 -20.71
CA LEU A 268 -1.12 -9.66 -20.45
C LEU A 268 -1.18 -10.71 -21.55
N PRO A 269 -0.41 -10.56 -22.64
CA PRO A 269 -0.37 -11.55 -23.68
C PRO A 269 0.09 -12.91 -23.10
N ARG A 270 -0.70 -13.95 -23.36
CA ARG A 270 -0.47 -15.30 -22.89
C ARG A 270 0.86 -15.84 -23.46
N GLY A 271 1.80 -16.13 -22.59
CA GLY A 271 3.03 -16.83 -22.93
C GLY A 271 3.47 -17.72 -21.77
N PRO A 272 4.04 -18.90 -22.00
CA PRO A 272 4.58 -19.72 -20.92
C PRO A 272 5.83 -19.02 -20.36
N LEU A 273 5.73 -18.48 -19.15
CA LEU A 273 6.91 -18.10 -18.39
C LEU A 273 7.49 -19.34 -17.72
N GLY A 274 8.79 -19.57 -17.92
CA GLY A 274 9.54 -20.58 -17.19
C GLY A 274 9.68 -20.18 -15.71
N LEU A 275 9.84 -21.19 -14.84
CA LEU A 275 10.13 -20.97 -13.40
C LEU A 275 11.37 -20.06 -13.17
N ALA A 276 12.34 -20.08 -14.11
CA ALA A 276 13.52 -19.25 -14.07
C ALA A 276 13.19 -17.75 -14.25
N ASP A 277 12.30 -17.42 -15.18
CA ASP A 277 11.89 -16.05 -15.45
C ASP A 277 11.12 -15.47 -14.25
N ALA A 278 10.29 -16.30 -13.63
CA ALA A 278 9.57 -15.94 -12.40
C ALA A 278 10.52 -15.64 -11.22
N SER A 279 11.68 -16.31 -11.13
CA SER A 279 12.62 -16.08 -10.03
C SER A 279 13.46 -14.82 -10.18
N VAL A 280 13.83 -14.44 -11.41
CA VAL A 280 14.55 -13.19 -11.69
C VAL A 280 13.66 -11.98 -11.38
N LEU A 281 12.40 -12.02 -11.80
CA LEU A 281 11.41 -10.99 -11.54
C LEU A 281 11.19 -10.72 -10.04
N ARG A 282 11.46 -11.74 -9.20
CA ARG A 282 11.29 -11.64 -7.74
C ARG A 282 12.45 -11.01 -7.00
N LEU A 283 13.66 -11.15 -7.51
CA LEU A 283 14.81 -10.43 -6.99
C LEU A 283 14.64 -8.92 -7.24
N GLU A 284 14.02 -8.55 -8.37
CA GLU A 284 13.64 -7.15 -8.66
C GLU A 284 12.60 -6.64 -7.67
N ASP A 285 11.55 -7.41 -7.35
CA ASP A 285 10.54 -7.07 -6.34
C ASP A 285 11.15 -6.86 -4.95
N ILE A 286 12.12 -7.70 -4.55
CA ILE A 286 12.84 -7.55 -3.28
C ILE A 286 13.69 -6.28 -3.30
N SER A 287 14.36 -5.99 -4.42
CA SER A 287 15.15 -4.78 -4.55
C SER A 287 14.25 -3.54 -4.47
N GLU A 288 13.07 -3.57 -5.09
CA GLU A 288 12.06 -2.52 -5.02
C GLU A 288 11.59 -2.27 -3.58
N LEU A 289 11.40 -3.35 -2.81
CA LEU A 289 11.00 -3.25 -1.41
C LEU A 289 12.07 -2.56 -0.54
N VAL A 290 13.34 -2.82 -0.85
CA VAL A 290 14.48 -2.27 -0.10
C VAL A 290 14.82 -0.85 -0.56
N THR A 291 14.77 -0.60 -1.85
CA THR A 291 15.21 0.67 -2.46
C THR A 291 14.08 1.65 -2.66
N GLY A 292 12.82 1.17 -2.69
CA GLY A 292 11.65 1.97 -3.03
C GLY A 292 11.60 2.40 -4.50
N SER A 293 12.58 2.00 -5.29
CA SER A 293 12.59 2.24 -6.71
C SER A 293 11.86 1.11 -7.42
N GLY A 294 10.75 1.40 -8.04
CA GLY A 294 10.21 0.52 -9.06
C GLY A 294 11.26 0.41 -10.16
N ALA A 295 11.99 -0.70 -10.19
CA ALA A 295 13.21 -0.88 -11.00
C ALA A 295 13.03 -0.63 -12.51
N ARG A 296 11.82 -0.32 -12.95
CA ARG A 296 11.49 -0.02 -14.35
C ARG A 296 10.94 1.36 -14.63
N ASN A 297 10.62 2.12 -13.62
CA ASN A 297 10.15 3.47 -13.93
C ASN A 297 11.28 4.40 -14.31
N ASP A 298 12.59 3.88 -14.33
CA ASP A 298 13.47 4.97 -14.09
C ASP A 298 14.91 4.87 -14.51
N ALA A 299 15.16 5.01 -15.76
CA ALA A 299 16.35 5.78 -16.17
C ALA A 299 16.34 7.19 -15.54
N VAL A 300 15.17 7.80 -15.36
CA VAL A 300 15.00 9.15 -14.80
C VAL A 300 15.18 9.14 -13.28
N THR A 301 14.58 8.22 -12.53
CA THR A 301 14.78 8.16 -11.07
C THR A 301 16.15 7.64 -10.68
N PHE A 302 16.81 6.83 -11.49
CA PHE A 302 18.18 6.40 -11.19
C PHE A 302 19.17 7.55 -11.30
N GLU A 303 19.07 8.45 -12.30
CA GLU A 303 19.91 9.63 -12.38
C GLU A 303 19.60 10.65 -11.28
N TRP A 304 18.34 10.84 -10.93
CA TRP A 304 17.94 11.68 -9.81
C TRP A 304 18.28 11.00 -8.46
N GLY A 305 18.20 9.67 -8.37
CA GLY A 305 18.47 8.90 -7.17
C GLY A 305 19.91 9.00 -6.67
N LEU A 306 20.89 9.15 -7.53
CA LEU A 306 22.30 9.35 -7.13
C LEU A 306 22.58 10.78 -6.63
N ARG A 307 21.75 11.75 -7.00
CA ARG A 307 21.86 13.15 -6.54
C ARG A 307 20.85 13.51 -5.47
N SER A 308 19.88 12.65 -5.20
CA SER A 308 18.74 12.91 -4.33
C SER A 308 18.85 12.15 -2.99
N PRO A 309 17.94 12.39 -2.07
CA PRO A 309 17.84 11.76 -0.75
C PRO A 309 17.83 10.23 -0.74
N THR A 310 17.79 9.54 -1.87
CA THR A 310 17.72 8.07 -1.97
C THR A 310 18.88 7.37 -1.26
N VAL A 311 20.10 7.94 -1.28
CA VAL A 311 21.25 7.43 -0.52
C VAL A 311 20.98 7.49 0.98
N TRP A 312 20.30 8.52 1.44
CA TRP A 312 19.94 8.70 2.84
C TRP A 312 18.80 7.75 3.24
N VAL A 313 17.81 7.58 2.36
CA VAL A 313 16.73 6.63 2.53
C VAL A 313 17.26 5.20 2.57
N LEU A 314 18.24 4.86 1.73
CA LEU A 314 18.96 3.59 1.83
C LEU A 314 19.66 3.43 3.19
N GLY A 315 20.26 4.50 3.70
CA GLY A 315 20.84 4.52 5.05
C GLY A 315 19.81 4.20 6.14
N PHE A 316 18.57 4.74 6.03
CA PHE A 316 17.48 4.42 6.96
C PHE A 316 16.96 2.99 6.80
N ALA A 317 16.85 2.50 5.57
CA ALA A 317 16.48 1.10 5.32
C ALA A 317 17.53 0.15 5.92
N VAL A 318 18.81 0.44 5.76
CA VAL A 318 19.93 -0.31 6.37
C VAL A 318 19.87 -0.22 7.90
N LEU A 319 19.62 0.96 8.46
CA LEU A 319 19.48 1.13 9.91
C LEU A 319 18.27 0.35 10.45
N GLY A 320 17.16 0.38 9.74
CA GLY A 320 15.95 -0.40 10.06
C GLY A 320 16.21 -1.90 9.99
N ALA A 321 16.89 -2.37 8.95
CA ALA A 321 17.28 -3.77 8.81
C ALA A 321 18.26 -4.19 9.91
N ALA A 322 19.24 -3.36 10.25
CA ALA A 322 20.17 -3.62 11.35
C ALA A 322 19.44 -3.67 12.69
N ALA A 323 18.52 -2.72 12.94
CA ALA A 323 17.69 -2.71 14.14
C ALA A 323 16.79 -3.96 14.23
N PHE A 324 16.24 -4.41 13.10
CA PHE A 324 15.49 -5.66 13.02
C PHE A 324 16.35 -6.87 13.37
N LEU A 325 17.52 -7.01 12.74
CA LEU A 325 18.45 -8.11 13.02
C LEU A 325 18.89 -8.12 14.48
N VAL A 326 19.19 -6.95 15.05
CA VAL A 326 19.51 -6.83 16.48
C VAL A 326 18.31 -7.22 17.33
N SER A 327 17.09 -6.84 16.97
CA SER A 327 15.91 -7.23 17.71
C SER A 327 15.71 -8.75 17.77
N LEU A 328 16.10 -9.47 16.71
CA LEU A 328 16.08 -10.94 16.68
C LEU A 328 17.08 -11.58 17.68
N THR A 329 18.20 -10.89 17.96
CA THR A 329 19.25 -11.39 18.86
C THR A 329 19.01 -11.04 20.34
N LEU A 330 18.07 -10.14 20.64
CA LEU A 330 17.77 -9.74 22.00
C LEU A 330 17.14 -10.88 22.81
N ARG A 331 17.58 -11.07 24.05
CA ARG A 331 17.03 -12.09 24.97
C ARG A 331 15.55 -11.83 25.32
N SER A 332 15.14 -10.55 25.37
CA SER A 332 13.76 -10.13 25.58
C SER A 332 13.40 -9.05 24.57
N ALA A 333 12.43 -9.35 23.75
CA ALA A 333 11.90 -8.45 22.72
C ALA A 333 10.39 -8.18 22.96
N ALA A 334 9.95 -8.28 24.22
CA ALA A 334 8.57 -8.00 24.60
C ALA A 334 8.30 -6.48 24.54
N PHE A 335 7.12 -6.13 24.05
CA PHE A 335 6.65 -4.75 24.08
C PHE A 335 6.18 -4.38 25.48
N ASP A 336 6.52 -3.19 25.95
CA ASP A 336 6.21 -2.74 27.32
C ASP A 336 4.72 -2.66 27.62
N ARG A 337 3.90 -2.34 26.64
CA ARG A 337 2.43 -2.24 26.79
C ARG A 337 1.68 -3.50 26.43
N ILE A 338 2.28 -4.41 25.67
CA ILE A 338 1.69 -5.67 25.22
C ILE A 338 2.68 -6.82 25.45
N PRO A 339 2.89 -7.23 26.68
CA PRO A 339 3.84 -8.31 26.96
C PRO A 339 3.48 -9.66 26.32
N ALA A 340 2.23 -9.82 25.86
CA ALA A 340 1.80 -11.00 25.12
C ALA A 340 2.33 -11.05 23.69
N LEU A 341 2.82 -9.92 23.14
CA LEU A 341 3.36 -9.83 21.80
C LEU A 341 4.88 -9.73 21.86
N ASP A 342 5.57 -10.70 21.31
CA ASP A 342 7.03 -10.70 21.18
C ASP A 342 7.41 -10.14 19.81
N ALA A 343 8.28 -9.13 19.77
CA ALA A 343 8.69 -8.49 18.53
C ALA A 343 9.44 -9.43 17.58
N ARG A 344 10.14 -10.46 18.11
CA ARG A 344 10.79 -11.48 17.26
C ARG A 344 9.78 -12.33 16.54
N VAL A 345 8.73 -12.75 17.26
CA VAL A 345 7.64 -13.52 16.67
C VAL A 345 6.89 -12.68 15.64
N LEU A 346 6.59 -11.42 15.98
CA LEU A 346 5.99 -10.49 15.03
C LEU A 346 6.91 -10.29 13.80
N GLY A 347 8.21 -10.14 14.00
CA GLY A 347 9.17 -9.96 12.93
C GLY A 347 9.25 -11.15 11.98
N ILE A 348 9.34 -12.36 12.51
CA ILE A 348 9.30 -13.58 11.71
C ILE A 348 7.96 -13.68 10.96
N SER A 349 6.85 -13.36 11.63
CA SER A 349 5.53 -13.39 11.01
C SER A 349 5.37 -12.35 9.89
N VAL A 350 5.97 -11.17 10.03
CA VAL A 350 6.02 -10.14 8.99
C VAL A 350 6.83 -10.63 7.79
N VAL A 351 8.01 -11.23 8.03
CA VAL A 351 8.83 -11.84 6.95
C VAL A 351 8.05 -12.94 6.23
N VAL A 352 7.34 -13.80 6.98
CA VAL A 352 6.46 -14.82 6.38
C VAL A 352 5.35 -14.15 5.55
N GLY A 353 4.79 -13.04 6.02
CA GLY A 353 3.80 -12.25 5.26
C GLY A 353 4.38 -11.72 3.94
N PHE A 354 5.58 -11.15 3.94
CA PHE A 354 6.27 -10.72 2.74
C PHE A 354 6.51 -11.88 1.76
N ILE A 355 7.02 -13.01 2.25
CA ILE A 355 7.25 -14.23 1.46
C ILE A 355 5.92 -14.77 0.91
N ALA A 356 4.86 -14.75 1.70
CA ALA A 356 3.55 -15.21 1.27
C ALA A 356 3.02 -14.39 0.07
N VAL A 357 3.17 -13.07 0.10
CA VAL A 357 2.80 -12.22 -1.05
C VAL A 357 3.65 -12.57 -2.27
N LEU A 358 4.97 -12.70 -2.10
CA LEU A 358 5.88 -13.03 -3.18
C LEU A 358 5.57 -14.39 -3.85
N ILE A 359 5.03 -15.33 -3.09
CA ILE A 359 4.71 -16.69 -3.59
C ILE A 359 3.25 -16.76 -4.06
N ALA A 360 2.31 -16.29 -3.24
CA ALA A 360 0.89 -16.51 -3.48
C ALA A 360 0.38 -15.80 -4.73
N HIS A 361 0.86 -14.58 -4.97
CA HIS A 361 0.41 -13.80 -6.11
C HIS A 361 0.77 -14.49 -7.44
N PRO A 362 2.03 -14.89 -7.69
CA PRO A 362 2.36 -15.60 -8.92
C PRO A 362 1.83 -17.02 -8.98
N ALA A 363 1.75 -17.70 -7.83
CA ALA A 363 1.16 -19.05 -7.81
C ALA A 363 -0.31 -19.01 -8.25
N LEU A 364 -1.04 -17.96 -7.84
CA LEU A 364 -2.43 -17.79 -8.25
C LEU A 364 -2.55 -17.58 -9.76
N HIS A 365 -1.72 -16.72 -10.35
CA HIS A 365 -1.69 -16.50 -11.80
C HIS A 365 -1.27 -17.75 -12.57
N TYR A 366 -0.27 -18.48 -12.06
CA TYR A 366 0.18 -19.73 -12.66
C TYR A 366 -0.93 -20.80 -12.67
N VAL A 367 -1.63 -20.98 -11.54
CA VAL A 367 -2.73 -21.95 -11.41
C VAL A 367 -3.89 -21.59 -12.34
N ARG A 368 -4.14 -20.31 -12.59
CA ARG A 368 -5.17 -19.83 -13.51
C ARG A 368 -4.76 -19.91 -14.98
N GLY A 369 -3.52 -20.32 -15.29
CA GLY A 369 -2.99 -20.31 -16.66
C GLY A 369 -2.80 -18.90 -17.22
N GLU A 370 -2.79 -17.90 -16.35
CA GLU A 370 -2.56 -16.50 -16.68
C GLU A 370 -1.05 -16.24 -16.79
N PHE A 371 -0.69 -15.24 -17.56
CA PHE A 371 0.68 -14.76 -17.63
C PHE A 371 1.11 -14.23 -16.26
N LEU A 372 2.28 -14.64 -15.76
CA LEU A 372 2.88 -14.02 -14.58
C LEU A 372 3.19 -12.57 -14.92
N MET A 373 2.43 -11.65 -14.31
CA MET A 373 2.82 -10.25 -14.37
C MET A 373 4.26 -10.13 -13.89
N PRO A 374 5.17 -9.58 -14.73
CA PRO A 374 6.53 -9.29 -14.29
C PRO A 374 6.59 -8.31 -13.12
N PHE A 375 5.47 -7.74 -12.73
CA PHE A 375 5.33 -6.67 -11.79
C PHE A 375 4.45 -7.05 -10.60
N THR A 376 4.87 -8.03 -9.80
CA THR A 376 4.41 -8.04 -8.43
C THR A 376 5.10 -6.90 -7.70
N SER A 377 4.63 -5.71 -7.95
CA SER A 377 5.24 -4.52 -7.39
C SER A 377 5.24 -4.60 -5.86
N GLY A 378 6.30 -4.14 -5.24
CA GLY A 378 6.39 -4.00 -3.78
C GLY A 378 5.18 -3.31 -3.15
N ARG A 379 4.33 -2.66 -3.95
CA ARG A 379 3.06 -2.05 -3.52
C ARG A 379 2.12 -3.01 -2.80
N PHE A 380 2.08 -4.28 -3.17
CA PHE A 380 1.24 -5.27 -2.47
C PHE A 380 1.75 -5.60 -1.08
N GLN A 381 3.01 -5.27 -0.80
CA GLN A 381 3.66 -5.47 0.48
C GLN A 381 3.64 -4.20 1.34
N ALA A 382 3.37 -3.04 0.77
CA ALA A 382 3.32 -1.76 1.48
C ALA A 382 2.44 -1.78 2.76
N PRO A 383 1.29 -2.49 2.80
CA PRO A 383 0.50 -2.63 4.01
C PRO A 383 1.22 -3.28 5.20
N LEU A 384 2.30 -4.04 4.96
CA LEU A 384 3.10 -4.69 6.02
C LEU A 384 4.16 -3.77 6.63
N ILE A 385 4.50 -2.66 5.98
CA ILE A 385 5.56 -1.75 6.44
C ILE A 385 5.30 -1.20 7.84
N PRO A 386 4.08 -0.77 8.22
CA PRO A 386 3.80 -0.34 9.59
C PRO A 386 4.07 -1.43 10.63
N LEU A 387 3.72 -2.70 10.35
CA LEU A 387 4.06 -3.80 11.25
C LEU A 387 5.55 -4.05 11.34
N ALA A 388 6.28 -3.95 10.23
CA ALA A 388 7.74 -4.03 10.22
C ALA A 388 8.37 -2.91 11.08
N GLY A 389 7.81 -1.69 11.04
CA GLY A 389 8.22 -0.58 11.89
C GLY A 389 8.05 -0.85 13.39
N LEU A 390 7.10 -1.69 13.80
CA LEU A 390 6.99 -2.09 15.21
C LEU A 390 8.11 -3.03 15.64
N VAL A 391 8.60 -3.86 14.74
CA VAL A 391 9.62 -4.89 15.05
C VAL A 391 10.96 -4.26 15.47
N VAL A 392 11.26 -3.05 14.99
CA VAL A 392 12.51 -2.35 15.33
C VAL A 392 12.49 -1.67 16.71
N LEU A 393 11.30 -1.50 17.32
CA LEU A 393 11.13 -0.82 18.61
C LEU A 393 12.05 -1.36 19.73
N PRO A 394 12.16 -2.69 19.98
CA PRO A 394 13.02 -3.20 21.05
C PRO A 394 14.50 -2.84 20.87
N ALA A 395 14.97 -2.75 19.62
CA ALA A 395 16.33 -2.31 19.35
C ALA A 395 16.54 -0.84 19.75
N PHE A 396 15.60 0.04 19.46
CA PHE A 396 15.64 1.44 19.86
C PHE A 396 15.47 1.64 21.37
N LEU A 397 14.73 0.75 22.04
CA LEU A 397 14.67 0.73 23.50
C LEU A 397 16.01 0.36 24.13
N ARG A 398 16.73 -0.56 23.53
CA ARG A 398 18.04 -1.04 23.98
C ARG A 398 19.17 -0.07 23.64
N PHE A 399 19.16 0.46 22.41
CA PHE A 399 20.23 1.29 21.85
C PHE A 399 19.70 2.70 21.55
N ARG A 400 19.64 3.57 22.58
CA ARG A 400 19.15 4.95 22.44
C ARG A 400 19.89 5.76 21.38
N GLY A 401 21.18 5.53 21.18
CA GLY A 401 21.97 6.17 20.14
C GLY A 401 21.45 5.88 18.74
N TRP A 402 20.95 4.67 18.48
CA TRP A 402 20.32 4.32 17.20
C TRP A 402 19.00 5.02 16.99
N ALA A 403 18.21 5.19 18.05
CA ALA A 403 16.97 5.97 17.97
C ALA A 403 17.26 7.43 17.61
N TRP A 404 18.25 8.05 18.22
CA TRP A 404 18.68 9.40 17.85
C TRP A 404 19.23 9.46 16.43
N ALA A 405 20.05 8.50 16.00
CA ALA A 405 20.57 8.43 14.63
C ALA A 405 19.43 8.34 13.60
N ALA A 406 18.38 7.55 13.87
CA ALA A 406 17.23 7.45 13.00
C ALA A 406 16.46 8.78 12.89
N ILE A 407 16.24 9.47 14.01
CA ILE A 407 15.52 10.76 14.02
C ILE A 407 16.34 11.85 13.31
N VAL A 408 17.61 12.01 13.68
CA VAL A 408 18.47 13.05 13.08
C VAL A 408 18.68 12.80 11.59
N GLY A 409 18.97 11.55 11.22
CA GLY A 409 19.07 11.20 9.81
C GLY A 409 17.79 11.46 9.05
N GLY A 410 16.61 11.16 9.64
CA GLY A 410 15.32 11.44 9.03
C GLY A 410 15.04 12.92 8.84
N LEU A 411 15.38 13.75 9.82
CA LEU A 411 15.26 15.20 9.70
C LEU A 411 16.18 15.75 8.59
N LEU A 412 17.40 15.20 8.47
CA LEU A 412 18.30 15.56 7.38
C LEU A 412 17.72 15.17 6.03
N VAL A 413 17.21 13.93 5.87
CA VAL A 413 16.55 13.51 4.64
C VAL A 413 15.38 14.45 4.30
N ALA A 414 14.52 14.75 5.26
CA ALA A 414 13.39 15.66 5.02
C ALA A 414 13.85 17.07 4.60
N ALA A 415 14.93 17.59 5.20
CA ALA A 415 15.49 18.90 4.87
C ALA A 415 16.16 18.95 3.49
N PHE A 416 16.74 17.84 3.01
CA PHE A 416 17.35 17.77 1.69
C PHE A 416 16.36 17.39 0.57
N ALA A 417 15.18 16.86 0.93
CA ALA A 417 14.13 16.50 0.01
C ALA A 417 13.12 17.64 -0.24
N SER A 418 13.16 18.69 0.59
CA SER A 418 12.38 19.93 0.41
C SER A 418 13.08 20.89 -0.51
#